data_fb9819204eb1b48800019f8e28d8aa96
#
_entry.id   fb9819204eb1b48800019f8e28d8aa96
#
_cell.length_a   1.000
_cell.length_b   1.000
_cell.length_c   1.000
_cell.angle_alpha   90.00
_cell.angle_beta   90.00
_cell.angle_gamma   90.00
#
_symmetry.space_group_name_H-M   'P 1'
#
loop_
_entity.id
_entity.type
_entity.pdbx_description
1 polymer ?
#
loop_
_entity_poly.entity_id
_entity_poly.type
_entity_poly.pdbx_seq_one_letter_code
_entity_poly.pdbx_strand_id
1 'polypeptide(L)'
;MATGLFDELAPAEPRGGDASDADRYRALPSTVIPAVILALLSPLVFLHPWLAVVPSVGMVAGMIGWRAIAARPRDLTGGPLAIGATLVSAALLVAGVLWQARVYAAELPEGFERIDYSMLQPLPGDPPHAIPDSARAIDGHDVLLKGYMYPGKQERGIVQFVLVRDQGDCCFGGNPKITDRVLVQLADPVGISFTPRLCKIAGRFSVRPTGTSALEGGVLYHLENATLR
;
A
#
# COMPACT_ATOMS: atom_id res chain seq x y z
N MET A 1 -80.89 41.55 13.96
CA MET A 1 -81.00 40.11 13.75
C MET A 1 -79.87 39.70 12.84
N ALA A 2 -78.75 39.25 13.37
CA ALA A 2 -77.66 38.57 12.65
C ALA A 2 -76.74 37.98 13.72
N THR A 3 -77.19 36.92 14.35
CA THR A 3 -76.41 36.04 15.24
C THR A 3 -76.47 34.67 14.65
N GLY A 4 -75.37 34.10 14.20
CA GLY A 4 -75.38 32.71 13.79
C GLY A 4 -74.37 32.30 12.71
N LEU A 5 -73.22 33.01 12.55
CA LEU A 5 -72.24 32.61 11.50
C LEU A 5 -70.85 32.26 12.06
N PHE A 6 -70.68 32.18 13.35
CA PHE A 6 -69.36 31.93 13.97
C PHE A 6 -69.31 30.70 14.93
N ASP A 7 -70.35 29.85 14.89
CA ASP A 7 -70.43 28.71 15.81
C ASP A 7 -70.03 27.38 15.17
N GLU A 8 -69.32 27.42 14.03
CA GLU A 8 -68.90 26.18 13.28
C GLU A 8 -67.39 26.12 13.03
N LEU A 9 -66.60 26.67 13.91
CA LEU A 9 -65.18 26.47 13.96
C LEU A 9 -64.75 25.84 15.29
N ALA A 10 -65.33 24.68 15.60
CA ALA A 10 -64.74 23.84 16.62
C ALA A 10 -63.32 23.42 16.12
N PRO A 11 -62.27 23.60 16.92
CA PRO A 11 -60.95 23.09 16.54
C PRO A 11 -61.07 21.58 16.38
N ALA A 12 -60.69 21.10 15.18
CA ALA A 12 -60.60 19.67 14.90
C ALA A 12 -59.72 19.02 15.98
N GLU A 13 -60.28 18.14 16.75
CA GLU A 13 -59.48 17.34 17.70
C GLU A 13 -58.38 16.63 16.91
N PRO A 14 -57.13 16.68 17.38
CA PRO A 14 -56.03 15.96 16.73
C PRO A 14 -56.39 14.50 16.74
N ARG A 15 -56.58 13.95 15.53
CA ARG A 15 -56.78 12.51 15.31
C ARG A 15 -55.64 11.75 16.01
N GLY A 16 -55.99 11.00 17.07
CA GLY A 16 -55.10 10.19 17.89
C GLY A 16 -54.46 9.00 17.15
N GLY A 17 -53.97 9.26 15.93
CA GLY A 17 -53.31 8.25 15.08
C GLY A 17 -51.80 8.37 15.01
N ASP A 18 -51.24 9.54 15.34
CA ASP A 18 -49.81 9.76 15.01
C ASP A 18 -48.82 9.46 16.16
N ALA A 19 -49.28 9.34 17.40
CA ALA A 19 -48.41 9.03 18.55
C ALA A 19 -47.90 7.59 18.56
N SER A 20 -48.69 6.62 18.01
CA SER A 20 -48.32 5.22 18.01
C SER A 20 -47.36 4.84 16.90
N ASP A 21 -47.32 5.61 15.80
CA ASP A 21 -46.36 5.37 14.70
C ASP A 21 -45.00 6.08 14.94
N ALA A 22 -45.00 7.21 15.65
CA ALA A 22 -43.77 7.87 16.09
C ALA A 22 -42.98 6.99 17.09
N ASP A 23 -43.67 6.22 17.94
CA ASP A 23 -43.03 5.33 18.91
C ASP A 23 -42.40 4.08 18.27
N ARG A 24 -42.66 3.82 16.97
CA ARG A 24 -42.08 2.68 16.24
C ARG A 24 -40.85 3.06 15.40
N TYR A 25 -40.56 4.34 15.25
CA TYR A 25 -39.41 4.78 14.48
C TYR A 25 -38.13 4.63 15.31
N ARG A 26 -37.32 3.64 14.96
CA ARG A 26 -35.97 3.44 15.50
C ARG A 26 -34.94 4.00 14.52
N ALA A 27 -34.11 4.91 14.97
CA ALA A 27 -33.09 5.54 14.15
C ALA A 27 -31.88 4.62 13.95
N LEU A 28 -31.24 4.72 12.78
CA LEU A 28 -29.92 4.13 12.54
C LEU A 28 -28.84 5.06 13.11
N PRO A 29 -27.90 4.53 13.91
CA PRO A 29 -26.74 5.36 14.34
C PRO A 29 -25.98 5.87 13.12
N SER A 30 -25.55 7.14 13.17
CA SER A 30 -24.78 7.78 12.09
C SER A 30 -23.48 7.05 11.72
N THR A 31 -22.95 6.23 12.64
CA THR A 31 -21.73 5.44 12.43
C THR A 31 -21.94 4.15 11.64
N VAL A 32 -23.18 3.63 11.57
CA VAL A 32 -23.48 2.37 10.86
C VAL A 32 -23.41 2.55 9.35
N ILE A 33 -23.88 3.70 8.84
CA ILE A 33 -23.86 3.98 7.39
C ILE A 33 -22.42 3.99 6.85
N PRO A 34 -21.48 4.80 7.39
CA PRO A 34 -20.10 4.76 6.93
C PRO A 34 -19.43 3.39 7.17
N ALA A 35 -19.79 2.66 8.23
CA ALA A 35 -19.26 1.31 8.45
C ALA A 35 -19.63 0.36 7.32
N VAL A 36 -20.89 0.39 6.84
CA VAL A 36 -21.33 -0.43 5.70
C VAL A 36 -20.63 0.00 4.41
N ILE A 37 -20.51 1.30 4.14
CA ILE A 37 -19.81 1.80 2.95
C ILE A 37 -18.35 1.35 2.96
N LEU A 38 -17.65 1.49 4.10
CA LEU A 38 -16.26 1.06 4.23
C LEU A 38 -16.12 -0.46 4.12
N ALA A 39 -17.09 -1.24 4.63
CA ALA A 39 -17.09 -2.69 4.44
C ALA A 39 -17.22 -3.08 2.96
N LEU A 40 -18.04 -2.38 2.18
CA LEU A 40 -18.16 -2.57 0.73
C LEU A 40 -16.90 -2.17 -0.04
N LEU A 41 -16.16 -1.17 0.44
CA LEU A 41 -14.88 -0.72 -0.13
C LEU A 41 -13.68 -1.56 0.36
N SER A 42 -13.84 -2.40 1.38
CA SER A 42 -12.77 -3.21 1.96
C SER A 42 -12.03 -4.13 0.97
N PRO A 43 -12.63 -4.65 -0.14
CA PRO A 43 -11.88 -5.42 -1.15
C PRO A 43 -10.71 -4.66 -1.78
N LEU A 44 -10.68 -3.33 -1.70
CA LEU A 44 -9.55 -2.52 -2.19
C LEU A 44 -8.22 -2.87 -1.47
N VAL A 45 -8.27 -3.50 -0.30
CA VAL A 45 -7.08 -3.96 0.43
C VAL A 45 -6.18 -4.88 -0.38
N PHE A 46 -6.73 -5.63 -1.35
CA PHE A 46 -5.95 -6.52 -2.22
C PHE A 46 -5.10 -5.78 -3.26
N LEU A 47 -5.42 -4.51 -3.57
CA LEU A 47 -4.70 -3.71 -4.57
C LEU A 47 -3.38 -3.15 -4.01
N HIS A 48 -3.39 -2.68 -2.76
CA HIS A 48 -2.20 -2.06 -2.15
C HIS A 48 -2.24 -2.16 -0.62
N PRO A 49 -1.09 -2.41 0.06
CA PRO A 49 -1.02 -2.54 1.52
C PRO A 49 -1.58 -1.34 2.30
N TRP A 50 -1.37 -0.12 1.80
CA TRP A 50 -1.89 1.10 2.43
C TRP A 50 -3.42 1.15 2.51
N LEU A 51 -4.13 0.43 1.63
CA LEU A 51 -5.59 0.36 1.63
C LEU A 51 -6.14 -0.52 2.77
N ALA A 52 -5.29 -1.17 3.57
CA ALA A 52 -5.67 -1.83 4.81
C ALA A 52 -6.31 -0.87 5.83
N VAL A 53 -6.09 0.43 5.69
CA VAL A 53 -6.76 1.46 6.51
C VAL A 53 -8.29 1.43 6.31
N VAL A 54 -8.78 1.10 5.10
CA VAL A 54 -10.22 1.09 4.79
C VAL A 54 -10.98 0.07 5.62
N PRO A 55 -10.65 -1.24 5.59
CA PRO A 55 -11.31 -2.22 6.45
C PRO A 55 -11.06 -1.97 7.93
N SER A 56 -9.90 -1.42 8.33
CA SER A 56 -9.61 -1.10 9.72
C SER A 56 -10.57 -0.04 10.26
N VAL A 57 -10.77 1.05 9.54
CA VAL A 57 -11.73 2.11 9.91
C VAL A 57 -13.16 1.58 9.87
N GLY A 58 -13.52 0.77 8.86
CA GLY A 58 -14.83 0.12 8.75
C GLY A 58 -15.15 -0.76 9.95
N MET A 59 -14.20 -1.57 10.40
CA MET A 59 -14.31 -2.43 11.58
C MET A 59 -14.55 -1.61 12.85
N VAL A 60 -13.76 -0.53 13.06
CA VAL A 60 -13.90 0.34 14.23
C VAL A 60 -15.25 1.06 14.21
N ALA A 61 -15.66 1.62 13.08
CA ALA A 61 -16.96 2.30 12.94
C ALA A 61 -18.14 1.35 13.20
N GLY A 62 -18.07 0.14 12.67
CA GLY A 62 -19.08 -0.91 12.91
C GLY A 62 -19.16 -1.32 14.38
N MET A 63 -18.02 -1.46 15.05
CA MET A 63 -17.96 -1.79 16.48
C MET A 63 -18.55 -0.66 17.34
N ILE A 64 -18.25 0.61 17.03
CA ILE A 64 -18.84 1.77 17.70
C ILE A 64 -20.36 1.79 17.50
N GLY A 65 -20.81 1.57 16.24
CA GLY A 65 -22.23 1.51 15.91
C GLY A 65 -22.96 0.38 16.68
N TRP A 66 -22.37 -0.82 16.72
CA TRP A 66 -22.91 -1.93 17.48
C TRP A 66 -23.01 -1.62 18.99
N ARG A 67 -21.96 -1.04 19.59
CA ARG A 67 -21.98 -0.65 21.00
C ARG A 67 -23.05 0.41 21.30
N ALA A 68 -23.23 1.39 20.41
CA ALA A 68 -24.27 2.41 20.54
C ALA A 68 -25.67 1.79 20.53
N ILE A 69 -25.92 0.82 19.63
CA ILE A 69 -27.20 0.09 19.54
C ILE A 69 -27.43 -0.77 20.79
N ALA A 70 -26.38 -1.47 21.25
CA ALA A 70 -26.45 -2.31 22.44
C ALA A 70 -26.76 -1.49 23.71
N ALA A 71 -26.26 -0.25 23.78
CA ALA A 71 -26.52 0.66 24.89
C ALA A 71 -27.93 1.27 24.88
N ARG A 72 -28.59 1.38 23.69
CA ARG A 72 -29.92 1.99 23.52
C ARG A 72 -30.81 1.17 22.59
N PRO A 73 -31.19 -0.07 22.97
CA PRO A 73 -31.87 -1.00 22.08
C PRO A 73 -33.33 -0.61 21.77
N ARG A 74 -33.91 0.34 22.55
CA ARG A 74 -35.25 0.85 22.32
C ARG A 74 -35.30 1.93 21.24
N ASP A 75 -34.23 2.75 21.15
CA ASP A 75 -34.18 3.95 20.31
C ASP A 75 -33.46 3.68 18.98
N LEU A 76 -32.54 2.72 18.96
CA LEU A 76 -31.67 2.44 17.83
C LEU A 76 -31.93 1.07 17.22
N THR A 77 -31.74 0.99 15.90
CA THR A 77 -31.85 -0.25 15.09
C THR A 77 -30.62 -0.46 14.22
N GLY A 78 -30.53 -1.61 13.53
CA GLY A 78 -29.44 -1.91 12.60
C GLY A 78 -28.29 -2.70 13.21
N GLY A 79 -28.50 -3.37 14.36
CA GLY A 79 -27.52 -4.24 15.00
C GLY A 79 -26.90 -5.28 14.06
N PRO A 80 -27.70 -6.04 13.30
CA PRO A 80 -27.17 -7.01 12.31
C PRO A 80 -26.30 -6.36 11.24
N LEU A 81 -26.62 -5.14 10.78
CA LEU A 81 -25.83 -4.40 9.81
C LEU A 81 -24.46 -3.97 10.39
N ALA A 82 -24.47 -3.46 11.64
CA ALA A 82 -23.22 -3.06 12.32
C ALA A 82 -22.30 -4.26 12.55
N ILE A 83 -22.86 -5.39 13.02
CA ILE A 83 -22.11 -6.65 13.21
C ILE A 83 -21.61 -7.17 11.87
N GLY A 84 -22.48 -7.23 10.85
CA GLY A 84 -22.12 -7.68 9.51
C GLY A 84 -21.01 -6.86 8.90
N ALA A 85 -21.10 -5.52 8.96
CA ALA A 85 -20.05 -4.62 8.47
C ALA A 85 -18.73 -4.85 9.22
N THR A 86 -18.76 -5.03 10.54
CA THR A 86 -17.58 -5.32 11.36
C THR A 86 -16.93 -6.64 10.95
N LEU A 87 -17.71 -7.71 10.84
CA LEU A 87 -17.21 -9.04 10.51
C LEU A 87 -16.64 -9.09 9.08
N VAL A 88 -17.34 -8.50 8.11
CA VAL A 88 -16.86 -8.41 6.72
C VAL A 88 -15.55 -7.62 6.65
N SER A 89 -15.48 -6.45 7.30
CA SER A 89 -14.26 -5.65 7.33
C SER A 89 -13.11 -6.41 7.99
N ALA A 90 -13.34 -7.09 9.11
CA ALA A 90 -12.33 -7.89 9.80
C ALA A 90 -11.84 -9.05 8.93
N ALA A 91 -12.74 -9.79 8.30
CA ALA A 91 -12.40 -10.92 7.43
C ALA A 91 -11.58 -10.46 6.22
N LEU A 92 -11.98 -9.36 5.57
CA LEU A 92 -11.27 -8.80 4.42
C LEU A 92 -9.91 -8.19 4.82
N LEU A 93 -9.81 -7.60 6.02
CA LEU A 93 -8.52 -7.13 6.55
C LEU A 93 -7.54 -8.30 6.71
N VAL A 94 -7.95 -9.37 7.37
CA VAL A 94 -7.12 -10.57 7.56
C VAL A 94 -6.75 -11.20 6.22
N ALA A 95 -7.73 -11.41 5.34
CA ALA A 95 -7.49 -11.98 4.02
C ALA A 95 -6.55 -11.10 3.19
N GLY A 96 -6.72 -9.78 3.21
CA GLY A 96 -5.86 -8.82 2.51
C GLY A 96 -4.43 -8.83 3.02
N VAL A 97 -4.23 -8.85 4.34
CA VAL A 97 -2.88 -8.94 4.95
C VAL A 97 -2.21 -10.25 4.57
N LEU A 98 -2.90 -11.38 4.66
CA LEU A 98 -2.36 -12.68 4.26
C LEU A 98 -2.01 -12.73 2.77
N TRP A 99 -2.86 -12.15 1.92
CA TRP A 99 -2.60 -12.05 0.49
C TRP A 99 -1.35 -11.21 0.21
N GLN A 100 -1.24 -10.03 0.80
CA GLN A 100 -0.07 -9.15 0.64
C GLN A 100 1.22 -9.83 1.15
N ALA A 101 1.14 -10.54 2.28
CA ALA A 101 2.26 -11.30 2.82
C ALA A 101 2.72 -12.40 1.83
N ARG A 102 1.78 -13.12 1.21
CA ARG A 102 2.10 -14.13 0.19
C ARG A 102 2.71 -13.53 -1.06
N VAL A 103 2.14 -12.43 -1.57
CA VAL A 103 2.71 -11.70 -2.73
C VAL A 103 4.13 -11.24 -2.41
N TYR A 104 4.34 -10.68 -1.22
CA TYR A 104 5.67 -10.24 -0.79
C TYR A 104 6.67 -11.41 -0.66
N ALA A 105 6.24 -12.53 -0.10
CA ALA A 105 7.09 -13.73 0.01
C ALA A 105 7.43 -14.34 -1.35
N ALA A 106 6.46 -14.38 -2.27
CA ALA A 106 6.63 -14.93 -3.62
C ALA A 106 7.56 -14.09 -4.53
N GLU A 107 7.84 -12.82 -4.17
CA GLU A 107 8.82 -12.00 -4.89
C GLU A 107 10.25 -12.55 -4.74
N LEU A 108 10.54 -13.22 -3.63
CA LEU A 108 11.89 -13.72 -3.32
C LEU A 108 12.05 -15.14 -3.88
N PRO A 109 12.98 -15.38 -4.81
CA PRO A 109 13.30 -16.73 -5.26
C PRO A 109 13.90 -17.58 -4.13
N GLU A 110 13.78 -18.88 -4.23
CA GLU A 110 14.41 -19.81 -3.29
C GLU A 110 15.94 -19.64 -3.30
N GLY A 111 16.52 -19.54 -2.12
CA GLY A 111 17.98 -19.37 -1.97
C GLY A 111 18.47 -17.93 -2.12
N PHE A 112 17.59 -16.98 -2.41
CA PHE A 112 17.95 -15.55 -2.52
C PHE A 112 17.70 -14.81 -1.20
N GLU A 113 18.54 -13.83 -0.91
CA GLU A 113 18.40 -12.92 0.20
C GLU A 113 17.90 -11.55 -0.28
N ARG A 114 16.95 -10.95 0.44
CA ARG A 114 16.49 -9.60 0.12
C ARG A 114 17.41 -8.57 0.73
N ILE A 115 17.96 -7.71 -0.11
CA ILE A 115 18.82 -6.60 0.32
C ILE A 115 18.21 -5.26 -0.09
N ASP A 116 18.65 -4.21 0.57
CA ASP A 116 18.34 -2.83 0.22
C ASP A 116 19.60 -1.95 0.18
N TYR A 117 19.44 -0.74 -0.35
CA TYR A 117 20.59 0.18 -0.48
C TYR A 117 21.14 0.67 0.85
N SER A 118 20.45 0.52 1.97
CA SER A 118 20.99 0.90 3.28
C SER A 118 22.19 0.04 3.67
N MET A 119 22.19 -1.23 3.24
CA MET A 119 23.29 -2.18 3.47
C MET A 119 24.54 -1.83 2.65
N LEU A 120 24.37 -1.03 1.58
CA LEU A 120 25.44 -0.63 0.67
C LEU A 120 26.05 0.74 1.03
N GLN A 121 25.50 1.41 2.04
CA GLN A 121 25.96 2.74 2.45
C GLN A 121 27.07 2.65 3.47
N PRO A 122 28.12 3.50 3.38
CA PRO A 122 29.13 3.61 4.41
C PRO A 122 28.52 4.09 5.74
N LEU A 123 29.14 3.73 6.84
CA LEU A 123 28.74 4.20 8.17
C LEU A 123 28.98 5.71 8.33
N PRO A 124 28.24 6.39 9.22
CA PRO A 124 28.51 7.78 9.56
C PRO A 124 29.93 7.97 10.03
N GLY A 125 30.71 8.78 9.33
CA GLY A 125 32.12 9.04 9.62
C GLY A 125 33.12 8.36 8.66
N ASP A 126 32.66 7.38 7.87
CA ASP A 126 33.50 6.76 6.83
C ASP A 126 33.58 7.64 5.56
N PRO A 127 34.64 7.44 4.75
CA PRO A 127 34.74 8.07 3.45
C PRO A 127 33.52 7.77 2.57
N PRO A 128 33.05 8.72 1.71
CA PRO A 128 31.83 8.54 0.89
C PRO A 128 31.87 7.36 -0.10
N HIS A 129 33.06 6.80 -0.37
CA HIS A 129 33.26 5.66 -1.28
C HIS A 129 33.68 4.40 -0.54
N ALA A 130 33.64 4.41 0.81
CA ALA A 130 33.98 3.24 1.59
C ALA A 130 32.95 2.12 1.32
N ILE A 131 33.45 0.90 1.18
CA ILE A 131 32.63 -0.30 1.06
C ILE A 131 32.36 -0.80 2.47
N PRO A 132 31.11 -0.76 2.96
CA PRO A 132 30.76 -1.18 4.29
C PRO A 132 30.93 -2.71 4.47
N ASP A 133 31.12 -3.15 5.70
CA ASP A 133 31.24 -4.58 6.00
C ASP A 133 29.95 -5.35 5.69
N SER A 134 28.79 -4.70 5.78
CA SER A 134 27.49 -5.27 5.35
C SER A 134 27.48 -5.65 3.87
N ALA A 135 28.04 -4.81 2.99
CA ALA A 135 28.14 -5.11 1.57
C ALA A 135 29.16 -6.21 1.29
N ARG A 136 30.28 -6.26 2.04
CA ARG A 136 31.28 -7.32 1.92
C ARG A 136 30.75 -8.67 2.39
N ALA A 137 29.91 -8.68 3.43
CA ALA A 137 29.32 -9.91 3.96
C ALA A 137 28.39 -10.62 2.97
N ILE A 138 27.78 -9.89 2.04
CA ILE A 138 26.89 -10.44 0.99
C ILE A 138 27.59 -10.63 -0.36
N ASP A 139 28.90 -10.40 -0.43
CA ASP A 139 29.69 -10.63 -1.66
C ASP A 139 29.62 -12.10 -2.08
N GLY A 140 29.26 -12.34 -3.35
CA GLY A 140 29.04 -13.69 -3.89
C GLY A 140 27.70 -14.32 -3.56
N HIS A 141 26.81 -13.67 -2.80
CA HIS A 141 25.47 -14.16 -2.48
C HIS A 141 24.47 -13.90 -3.61
N ASP A 142 23.46 -14.76 -3.69
CA ASP A 142 22.33 -14.56 -4.57
C ASP A 142 21.30 -13.65 -3.87
N VAL A 143 21.05 -12.47 -4.44
CA VAL A 143 20.25 -11.43 -3.77
C VAL A 143 19.14 -10.89 -4.65
N LEU A 144 18.09 -10.37 -4.01
CA LEU A 144 17.02 -9.59 -4.63
C LEU A 144 17.15 -8.12 -4.19
N LEU A 145 17.40 -7.23 -5.15
CA LEU A 145 17.47 -5.78 -4.95
C LEU A 145 16.37 -5.08 -5.73
N LYS A 146 15.75 -4.07 -5.14
CA LYS A 146 14.76 -3.20 -5.77
C LYS A 146 15.37 -1.84 -6.05
N GLY A 147 15.16 -1.32 -7.26
CA GLY A 147 15.69 -0.01 -7.66
C GLY A 147 15.09 0.46 -8.98
N TYR A 148 15.58 1.58 -9.47
CA TYR A 148 15.15 2.18 -10.72
C TYR A 148 16.24 2.08 -11.77
N MET A 149 15.83 1.81 -13.02
CA MET A 149 16.77 1.74 -14.14
C MET A 149 17.25 3.15 -14.49
N TYR A 150 18.56 3.37 -14.42
CA TYR A 150 19.13 4.66 -14.86
C TYR A 150 19.02 4.77 -16.39
N PRO A 151 18.52 5.89 -16.93
CA PRO A 151 18.34 6.06 -18.35
C PRO A 151 19.67 6.06 -19.10
N GLY A 152 19.83 5.14 -20.04
CA GLY A 152 20.96 5.05 -20.94
C GLY A 152 20.61 5.62 -22.32
N LYS A 153 21.52 5.40 -23.29
CA LYS A 153 21.30 5.77 -24.69
C LYS A 153 20.41 4.76 -25.43
N GLN A 154 20.23 3.57 -24.88
CA GLN A 154 19.49 2.45 -25.48
C GLN A 154 18.15 2.27 -24.76
N GLU A 155 17.08 2.15 -25.55
CA GLU A 155 15.71 1.97 -25.01
C GLU A 155 15.21 0.51 -25.04
N ARG A 156 15.80 -0.35 -25.89
CA ARG A 156 15.39 -1.75 -26.07
C ARG A 156 16.59 -2.66 -26.18
N GLY A 157 16.42 -3.93 -25.84
CA GLY A 157 17.47 -4.92 -25.89
C GLY A 157 18.61 -4.61 -24.90
N ILE A 158 18.28 -4.00 -23.77
CA ILE A 158 19.25 -3.61 -22.74
C ILE A 158 19.63 -4.87 -21.95
N VAL A 159 20.87 -5.31 -22.10
CA VAL A 159 21.44 -6.45 -21.36
C VAL A 159 22.25 -6.01 -20.16
N GLN A 160 22.71 -4.75 -20.14
CA GLN A 160 23.46 -4.18 -19.05
C GLN A 160 22.99 -2.75 -18.77
N PHE A 161 22.75 -2.43 -17.50
CA PHE A 161 22.31 -1.09 -17.08
C PHE A 161 22.71 -0.83 -15.63
N VAL A 162 22.64 0.44 -15.24
CA VAL A 162 22.82 0.84 -13.84
C VAL A 162 21.48 0.89 -13.16
N LEU A 163 21.35 0.18 -12.04
CA LEU A 163 20.23 0.25 -11.13
C LEU A 163 20.55 1.27 -10.04
N VAL A 164 19.62 2.19 -9.75
CA VAL A 164 19.80 3.24 -8.76
C VAL A 164 18.70 3.19 -7.70
N ARG A 165 19.03 3.72 -6.53
CA ARG A 165 18.15 3.73 -5.38
C ARG A 165 16.90 4.57 -5.59
N ASP A 166 17.05 5.79 -6.13
CA ASP A 166 16.01 6.79 -6.19
C ASP A 166 15.69 7.19 -7.64
N GLN A 167 14.40 7.33 -7.93
CA GLN A 167 13.91 7.80 -9.22
C GLN A 167 14.29 9.28 -9.46
N GLY A 168 14.37 10.09 -8.40
CA GLY A 168 14.77 11.49 -8.49
C GLY A 168 16.16 11.67 -9.08
N ASP A 169 17.09 10.83 -8.69
CA ASP A 169 18.47 10.86 -9.18
C ASP A 169 18.58 10.47 -10.67
N CYS A 170 17.65 9.67 -11.20
CA CYS A 170 17.71 9.25 -12.61
C CYS A 170 16.89 10.15 -13.55
N CYS A 171 15.74 10.68 -13.11
CA CYS A 171 14.80 11.38 -14.00
C CYS A 171 15.09 12.89 -14.13
N PHE A 172 15.76 13.49 -13.14
CA PHE A 172 16.07 14.93 -13.12
C PHE A 172 17.53 15.26 -13.45
N GLY A 173 18.27 14.33 -14.07
CA GLY A 173 19.65 14.56 -14.50
C GLY A 173 20.65 14.61 -13.34
N GLY A 174 20.29 14.09 -12.17
CA GLY A 174 21.18 13.95 -11.03
C GLY A 174 22.29 12.93 -11.31
N ASN A 175 23.42 13.08 -10.61
CA ASN A 175 24.48 12.08 -10.57
C ASN A 175 24.34 11.30 -9.26
N PRO A 176 23.72 10.09 -9.27
CA PRO A 176 23.52 9.33 -8.04
C PRO A 176 24.86 9.05 -7.35
N LYS A 177 24.85 8.94 -6.03
CA LYS A 177 26.07 8.60 -5.27
C LYS A 177 26.60 7.24 -5.74
N ILE A 178 27.92 7.06 -5.71
CA ILE A 178 28.56 5.81 -6.14
C ILE A 178 28.03 4.57 -5.36
N THR A 179 27.64 4.77 -4.11
CA THR A 179 27.05 3.75 -3.21
C THR A 179 25.58 3.45 -3.51
N ASP A 180 24.91 4.32 -4.26
CA ASP A 180 23.52 4.16 -4.72
C ASP A 180 23.42 3.56 -6.12
N ARG A 181 24.53 3.08 -6.68
CA ARG A 181 24.63 2.50 -8.02
C ARG A 181 24.99 1.03 -7.97
N VAL A 182 24.27 0.22 -8.71
CA VAL A 182 24.58 -1.20 -8.92
C VAL A 182 24.54 -1.48 -10.41
N LEU A 183 25.64 -1.98 -10.98
CA LEU A 183 25.70 -2.40 -12.38
C LEU A 183 25.06 -3.77 -12.52
N VAL A 184 23.98 -3.85 -13.28
CA VAL A 184 23.22 -5.08 -13.53
C VAL A 184 23.63 -5.65 -14.88
N GLN A 185 24.01 -6.93 -14.91
CA GLN A 185 24.22 -7.73 -16.10
C GLN A 185 23.15 -8.82 -16.16
N LEU A 186 22.25 -8.74 -17.14
CA LEU A 186 21.18 -9.74 -17.30
C LEU A 186 21.74 -11.07 -17.79
N ALA A 187 21.10 -12.15 -17.33
CA ALA A 187 21.36 -13.50 -17.81
C ALA A 187 20.79 -13.71 -19.23
N ASP A 188 19.65 -13.07 -19.53
CA ASP A 188 19.01 -13.16 -20.84
C ASP A 188 19.68 -12.22 -21.86
N PRO A 189 20.27 -12.77 -22.94
CA PRO A 189 20.91 -11.98 -23.99
C PRO A 189 19.94 -11.16 -24.86
N VAL A 190 18.63 -11.48 -24.82
CA VAL A 190 17.59 -10.68 -25.52
C VAL A 190 17.44 -9.31 -24.87
N GLY A 191 17.72 -9.21 -23.56
CA GLY A 191 17.64 -7.97 -22.81
C GLY A 191 16.20 -7.50 -22.58
N ILE A 192 16.09 -6.34 -21.97
CA ILE A 192 14.80 -5.72 -21.60
C ILE A 192 14.66 -4.35 -22.23
N SER A 193 13.45 -3.78 -22.21
CA SER A 193 13.19 -2.40 -22.56
C SER A 193 13.31 -1.50 -21.33
N PHE A 194 13.72 -0.26 -21.53
CA PHE A 194 13.75 0.74 -20.48
C PHE A 194 12.37 0.93 -19.83
N THR A 195 12.36 1.00 -18.52
CA THR A 195 11.16 1.29 -17.72
C THR A 195 11.50 2.26 -16.59
N PRO A 196 10.70 3.33 -16.40
CA PRO A 196 10.87 4.24 -15.27
C PRO A 196 10.26 3.69 -13.97
N ARG A 197 9.70 2.48 -14.00
CA ARG A 197 9.08 1.85 -12.83
C ARG A 197 10.12 1.18 -11.95
N LEU A 198 9.73 0.94 -10.69
CA LEU A 198 10.54 0.16 -9.75
C LEU A 198 10.77 -1.25 -10.31
N CYS A 199 12.04 -1.58 -10.51
CA CYS A 199 12.49 -2.90 -10.94
C CYS A 199 12.85 -3.77 -9.74
N LYS A 200 12.56 -5.05 -9.82
CA LYS A 200 12.96 -6.07 -8.86
C LYS A 200 13.95 -6.99 -9.57
N ILE A 201 15.19 -6.93 -9.17
CA ILE A 201 16.28 -7.63 -9.85
C ILE A 201 16.85 -8.69 -8.90
N ALA A 202 16.82 -9.94 -9.35
CA ALA A 202 17.43 -11.06 -8.66
C ALA A 202 18.69 -11.47 -9.39
N GLY A 203 19.83 -11.58 -8.71
CA GLY A 203 21.11 -11.92 -9.31
C GLY A 203 22.20 -12.15 -8.28
N ARG A 204 23.37 -12.58 -8.72
CA ARG A 204 24.53 -12.73 -7.85
C ARG A 204 25.19 -11.39 -7.60
N PHE A 205 25.28 -11.02 -6.34
CA PHE A 205 25.90 -9.78 -5.91
C PHE A 205 27.43 -9.92 -5.89
N SER A 206 28.14 -8.89 -6.38
CA SER A 206 29.58 -8.84 -6.24
C SER A 206 30.09 -7.42 -5.97
N VAL A 207 31.08 -7.33 -5.11
CA VAL A 207 31.76 -6.08 -4.73
C VAL A 207 33.02 -5.93 -5.55
N ARG A 208 32.94 -5.11 -6.61
CA ARG A 208 34.04 -4.93 -7.55
C ARG A 208 34.05 -3.51 -8.10
N PRO A 209 34.91 -2.62 -7.57
CA PRO A 209 35.03 -1.26 -8.10
C PRO A 209 35.41 -1.28 -9.57
N THR A 210 34.57 -0.71 -10.43
CA THR A 210 34.75 -0.72 -11.89
C THR A 210 34.33 0.61 -12.49
N GLY A 211 35.09 1.12 -13.47
CA GLY A 211 34.65 2.25 -14.28
C GLY A 211 33.45 1.87 -15.16
N THR A 212 32.53 2.80 -15.36
CA THR A 212 31.43 2.66 -16.31
C THR A 212 31.30 3.88 -17.19
N SER A 213 30.97 3.68 -18.47
CA SER A 213 30.71 4.78 -19.41
C SER A 213 29.32 5.42 -19.19
N ALA A 214 28.48 4.82 -18.40
CA ALA A 214 27.12 5.32 -18.14
C ALA A 214 27.09 6.48 -17.13
N LEU A 215 28.05 6.50 -16.17
CA LEU A 215 28.09 7.47 -15.09
C LEU A 215 29.54 7.80 -14.70
N GLU A 216 29.81 9.07 -14.41
CA GLU A 216 31.09 9.50 -13.86
C GLU A 216 31.35 8.87 -12.49
N GLY A 217 32.59 8.47 -12.22
CA GLY A 217 32.99 7.84 -10.96
C GLY A 217 32.81 6.35 -10.87
N GLY A 218 32.20 5.68 -11.86
CA GLY A 218 32.08 4.25 -11.92
C GLY A 218 31.03 3.66 -10.98
N VAL A 219 31.17 2.36 -10.64
CA VAL A 219 30.29 1.58 -9.76
C VAL A 219 31.14 0.72 -8.83
N LEU A 220 30.64 0.48 -7.61
CA LEU A 220 31.26 -0.39 -6.61
C LEU A 220 30.65 -1.80 -6.64
N TYR A 221 29.37 -1.90 -6.98
CA TYR A 221 28.53 -3.08 -6.81
C TYR A 221 28.00 -3.57 -8.15
N HIS A 222 27.90 -4.88 -8.30
CA HIS A 222 27.44 -5.57 -9.49
C HIS A 222 26.37 -6.60 -9.13
N LEU A 223 25.42 -6.82 -10.03
CA LEU A 223 24.50 -7.95 -10.05
C LEU A 223 24.71 -8.72 -11.33
N GLU A 224 25.28 -9.91 -11.22
CA GLU A 224 25.59 -10.80 -12.34
C GLU A 224 24.51 -11.87 -12.49
N ASN A 225 24.34 -12.39 -13.73
CA ASN A 225 23.31 -13.37 -14.07
C ASN A 225 21.91 -12.95 -13.59
N ALA A 226 21.62 -11.66 -13.74
CA ALA A 226 20.45 -11.05 -13.17
C ALA A 226 19.18 -11.34 -13.98
N THR A 227 18.06 -11.48 -13.28
CA THR A 227 16.73 -11.66 -13.86
C THR A 227 15.78 -10.59 -13.31
N LEU A 228 14.90 -10.07 -14.18
CA LEU A 228 13.80 -9.16 -13.78
C LEU A 228 12.64 -9.98 -13.23
N ARG A 229 12.03 -9.50 -12.10
CA ARG A 229 10.93 -10.18 -11.39
C ARG A 229 9.67 -9.33 -11.37
#